data_8ea3e167b39495f3b0b32e9fbbd3dbba
#
_entry.id   8ea3e167b39495f3b0b32e9fbbd3dbba
#
_cell.length_a   1.000
_cell.length_b   1.000
_cell.length_c   1.000
_cell.angle_alpha   90.00
_cell.angle_beta   90.00
_cell.angle_gamma   90.00
#
_symmetry.space_group_name_H-M   'P 1'
#
loop_
_entity.id
_entity.type
_entity.pdbx_description
1 polymer ?
#
loop_
_entity_poly.entity_id
_entity_poly.type
_entity_poly.pdbx_seq_one_letter_code
_entity_poly.pdbx_strand_id
1 'polypeptide(L)'
;VHTNIHSLRERHIELWDQFKSGWIGISIDAYREENDYIRYGSRWDLLEKNLLLTKKLGSHWSQWITSSVMVFNSCTMHRLINWFNEFVRNNNLKDLKWRMDPVTNPNLMRIEHVPMHLREEAIEKLKPLVGTLQDKMSNEMISILMKTLRSVEKPTEGSFEELIEYTRVLDIKRKQNVLKVFPHLKEVFDA
;
A
#
# COMPACT_ATOMS: atom_id res chain seq x y z
N VAL A 1 -13.85 -10.88 -2.39
CA VAL A 1 -13.20 -10.52 -3.67
C VAL A 1 -11.97 -9.69 -3.38
N HIS A 2 -10.83 -10.00 -4.02
CA HIS A 2 -9.65 -9.14 -4.09
C HIS A 2 -9.56 -8.52 -5.49
N THR A 3 -9.26 -7.22 -5.57
CA THR A 3 -9.21 -6.51 -6.85
C THR A 3 -8.33 -5.26 -6.77
N ASN A 4 -7.79 -4.85 -7.91
CA ASN A 4 -7.16 -3.53 -8.09
C ASN A 4 -8.15 -2.45 -8.57
N ILE A 5 -9.41 -2.81 -8.73
CA ILE A 5 -10.54 -1.97 -9.17
C ILE A 5 -10.37 -1.20 -10.50
N HIS A 6 -9.30 -1.40 -11.26
CA HIS A 6 -9.08 -0.66 -12.52
C HIS A 6 -10.18 -0.89 -13.56
N SER A 7 -10.73 -2.09 -13.60
CA SER A 7 -11.80 -2.45 -14.52
C SER A 7 -13.21 -2.35 -13.91
N LEU A 8 -13.32 -1.74 -12.72
CA LEU A 8 -14.60 -1.59 -12.04
C LEU A 8 -15.54 -0.69 -12.85
N ARG A 9 -16.79 -1.11 -12.98
CA ARG A 9 -17.87 -0.39 -13.65
C ARG A 9 -19.14 -0.51 -12.81
N GLU A 10 -20.11 0.38 -13.00
CA GLU A 10 -21.39 0.37 -12.27
C GLU A 10 -22.09 -0.99 -12.33
N ARG A 11 -22.13 -1.63 -13.50
CA ARG A 11 -22.71 -2.98 -13.65
C ARG A 11 -22.10 -4.03 -12.71
N HIS A 12 -20.82 -3.88 -12.32
CA HIS A 12 -20.20 -4.82 -11.36
C HIS A 12 -20.71 -4.55 -9.96
N ILE A 13 -20.91 -3.29 -9.60
CA ILE A 13 -21.50 -2.90 -8.32
C ILE A 13 -22.94 -3.42 -8.23
N GLU A 14 -23.77 -3.20 -9.26
CA GLU A 14 -25.14 -3.68 -9.32
C GLU A 14 -25.23 -5.21 -9.18
N LEU A 15 -24.29 -5.93 -9.82
CA LEU A 15 -24.22 -7.39 -9.71
C LEU A 15 -23.80 -7.83 -8.29
N TRP A 16 -22.80 -7.18 -7.73
CA TRP A 16 -22.31 -7.52 -6.40
C TRP A 16 -23.34 -7.21 -5.33
N ASP A 17 -24.07 -6.11 -5.45
CA ASP A 17 -25.09 -5.72 -4.46
C ASP A 17 -26.28 -6.69 -4.36
N GLN A 18 -26.40 -7.62 -5.31
CA GLN A 18 -27.40 -8.71 -5.26
C GLN A 18 -27.02 -9.83 -4.28
N PHE A 19 -25.77 -9.91 -3.82
CA PHE A 19 -25.37 -10.92 -2.85
C PHE A 19 -25.83 -10.50 -1.44
N LYS A 20 -26.21 -11.49 -0.62
CA LYS A 20 -26.67 -11.24 0.77
C LYS A 20 -25.64 -10.54 1.64
N SER A 21 -24.38 -10.82 1.41
CA SER A 21 -23.23 -10.19 2.07
C SER A 21 -21.98 -10.41 1.25
N GLY A 22 -20.99 -9.57 1.43
CA GLY A 22 -19.74 -9.69 0.71
C GLY A 22 -18.58 -8.97 1.40
N TRP A 23 -17.41 -9.27 0.89
CA TRP A 23 -16.18 -8.64 1.29
C TRP A 23 -15.36 -8.27 0.06
N ILE A 24 -14.85 -7.04 0.03
CA ILE A 24 -13.98 -6.56 -1.04
C ILE A 24 -12.68 -6.02 -0.46
N GLY A 25 -11.56 -6.58 -0.89
CA GLY A 25 -10.22 -6.11 -0.63
C GLY A 25 -9.68 -5.38 -1.85
N ILE A 26 -9.44 -4.09 -1.71
CA ILE A 26 -8.94 -3.22 -2.77
C ILE A 26 -7.44 -3.05 -2.57
N SER A 27 -6.68 -3.52 -3.52
CA SER A 27 -5.23 -3.55 -3.43
C SER A 27 -4.63 -2.19 -3.76
N ILE A 28 -4.10 -1.48 -2.77
CA ILE A 28 -3.40 -0.20 -2.90
C ILE A 28 -2.18 -0.25 -1.99
N ASP A 29 -0.97 -0.23 -2.55
CA ASP A 29 0.26 -0.44 -1.78
C ASP A 29 0.97 0.87 -1.41
N ALA A 30 0.75 1.96 -2.17
CA ALA A 30 1.41 3.24 -1.93
C ALA A 30 0.56 4.40 -2.47
N TYR A 31 1.06 5.62 -2.39
CA TYR A 31 0.36 6.80 -2.85
C TYR A 31 0.82 7.22 -4.26
N ARG A 32 -0.14 7.44 -5.16
CA ARG A 32 0.06 7.94 -6.54
C ARG A 32 1.09 7.13 -7.34
N GLU A 33 2.11 7.82 -7.90
CA GLU A 33 3.15 7.24 -8.75
C GLU A 33 3.92 6.09 -8.08
N GLU A 34 4.02 6.11 -6.76
CA GLU A 34 4.60 5.00 -5.99
C GLU A 34 3.75 3.72 -6.15
N ASN A 35 2.42 3.86 -6.08
CA ASN A 35 1.51 2.74 -6.32
C ASN A 35 1.55 2.27 -7.77
N ASP A 36 1.63 3.20 -8.72
CA ASP A 36 1.67 2.90 -10.15
C ASP A 36 3.00 2.22 -10.56
N TYR A 37 4.08 2.49 -9.83
CA TYR A 37 5.34 1.77 -9.97
C TYR A 37 5.24 0.33 -9.42
N ILE A 38 4.78 0.16 -8.18
CA ILE A 38 4.66 -1.16 -7.53
C ILE A 38 3.67 -2.04 -8.31
N ARG A 39 2.53 -1.49 -8.66
CA ARG A 39 1.45 -2.15 -9.39
C ARG A 39 1.44 -1.72 -10.85
N TYR A 40 2.44 -2.19 -11.60
CA TYR A 40 2.61 -1.81 -13.01
C TYR A 40 1.31 -1.93 -13.82
N GLY A 41 0.98 -0.86 -14.55
CA GLY A 41 -0.29 -0.73 -15.26
C GLY A 41 -1.42 -0.13 -14.41
N SER A 42 -1.19 0.16 -13.14
CA SER A 42 -2.07 0.98 -12.32
C SER A 42 -2.12 2.42 -12.84
N ARG A 43 -3.24 3.08 -12.57
CA ARG A 43 -3.47 4.50 -12.85
C ARG A 43 -4.21 5.08 -11.66
N TRP A 44 -3.53 5.94 -10.93
CA TRP A 44 -4.05 6.51 -9.69
C TRP A 44 -5.38 7.26 -9.86
N ASP A 45 -5.50 8.07 -10.91
CA ASP A 45 -6.72 8.81 -11.23
C ASP A 45 -7.93 7.91 -11.43
N LEU A 46 -7.73 6.78 -12.10
CA LEU A 46 -8.77 5.78 -12.34
C LEU A 46 -9.09 4.99 -11.07
N LEU A 47 -8.09 4.73 -10.24
CA LEU A 47 -8.26 4.06 -8.95
C LEU A 47 -9.15 4.89 -8.02
N GLU A 48 -8.86 6.18 -7.83
CA GLU A 48 -9.69 7.08 -7.00
C GLU A 48 -11.13 7.16 -7.52
N LYS A 49 -11.31 7.35 -8.83
CA LYS A 49 -12.62 7.38 -9.48
C LYS A 49 -13.40 6.10 -9.20
N ASN A 50 -12.76 4.94 -9.37
CA ASN A 50 -13.40 3.65 -9.19
C ASN A 50 -13.64 3.30 -7.72
N LEU A 51 -12.79 3.80 -6.81
CA LEU A 51 -13.01 3.66 -5.38
C LEU A 51 -14.31 4.37 -4.94
N LEU A 52 -14.64 5.50 -5.55
CA LEU A 52 -15.92 6.18 -5.29
C LEU A 52 -17.14 5.35 -5.73
N LEU A 53 -17.01 4.49 -6.74
CA LEU A 53 -18.10 3.60 -7.13
C LEU A 53 -18.46 2.59 -6.05
N THR A 54 -17.48 2.16 -5.24
CA THR A 54 -17.74 1.19 -4.16
C THR A 54 -18.65 1.74 -3.07
N LYS A 55 -18.82 3.07 -2.99
CA LYS A 55 -19.79 3.73 -2.09
C LYS A 55 -21.24 3.31 -2.38
N LYS A 56 -21.51 2.84 -3.61
CA LYS A 56 -22.85 2.36 -4.01
C LYS A 56 -23.16 0.95 -3.48
N LEU A 57 -22.19 0.22 -2.94
CA LEU A 57 -22.42 -1.06 -2.28
C LEU A 57 -23.16 -0.83 -0.95
N GLY A 58 -24.15 -1.66 -0.70
CA GLY A 58 -24.92 -1.63 0.54
C GLY A 58 -24.07 -1.97 1.78
N SER A 59 -24.59 -1.67 2.98
CA SER A 59 -23.92 -1.89 4.26
C SER A 59 -23.63 -3.35 4.59
N HIS A 60 -24.18 -4.29 3.81
CA HIS A 60 -23.86 -5.72 3.90
C HIS A 60 -22.52 -6.09 3.25
N TRP A 61 -21.82 -5.12 2.64
CA TRP A 61 -20.46 -5.26 2.11
C TRP A 61 -19.42 -4.70 3.07
N SER A 62 -18.43 -5.52 3.44
CA SER A 62 -17.24 -5.06 4.14
C SER A 62 -16.17 -4.64 3.14
N GLN A 63 -15.67 -3.39 3.24
CA GLN A 63 -14.75 -2.81 2.28
C GLN A 63 -13.41 -2.51 2.93
N TRP A 64 -12.33 -2.92 2.29
CA TRP A 64 -10.98 -2.77 2.80
C TRP A 64 -10.01 -2.30 1.72
N ILE A 65 -9.21 -1.29 2.01
CA ILE A 65 -7.93 -1.13 1.33
C ILE A 65 -6.95 -2.11 1.97
N THR A 66 -6.28 -2.90 1.14
CA THR A 66 -5.25 -3.85 1.56
C THR A 66 -3.92 -3.44 0.96
N SER A 67 -2.91 -3.23 1.80
CA SER A 67 -1.58 -2.78 1.39
C SER A 67 -0.54 -3.83 1.72
N SER A 68 0.28 -4.21 0.74
CA SER A 68 1.49 -5.01 0.96
C SER A 68 2.65 -4.07 1.28
N VAL A 69 3.23 -4.19 2.47
CA VAL A 69 4.37 -3.37 2.89
C VAL A 69 5.67 -4.09 2.55
N MET A 70 6.50 -3.44 1.77
CA MET A 70 7.74 -3.99 1.22
C MET A 70 8.86 -2.95 1.19
N VAL A 71 10.03 -3.34 0.72
CA VAL A 71 11.21 -2.47 0.60
C VAL A 71 10.90 -1.13 -0.08
N PHE A 72 10.08 -1.10 -1.12
CA PHE A 72 9.81 0.13 -1.88
C PHE A 72 8.98 1.15 -1.08
N ASN A 73 7.91 0.72 -0.43
CA ASN A 73 6.92 1.62 0.17
C ASN A 73 7.01 1.77 1.70
N SER A 74 7.82 0.96 2.37
CA SER A 74 7.89 0.94 3.84
C SER A 74 8.17 2.32 4.46
N CYS A 75 8.99 3.15 3.82
CA CYS A 75 9.33 4.49 4.29
C CYS A 75 8.29 5.56 3.92
N THR A 76 7.37 5.26 3.01
CA THR A 76 6.41 6.25 2.48
C THR A 76 4.95 5.94 2.83
N MET A 77 4.68 4.89 3.60
CA MET A 77 3.33 4.51 4.02
C MET A 77 2.54 5.63 4.69
N HIS A 78 3.22 6.56 5.38
CA HIS A 78 2.59 7.74 5.96
C HIS A 78 1.85 8.59 4.92
N ARG A 79 2.31 8.64 3.67
CA ARG A 79 1.64 9.36 2.56
C ARG A 79 0.32 8.69 2.19
N LEU A 80 0.33 7.36 2.07
CA LEU A 80 -0.88 6.58 1.79
C LEU A 80 -1.90 6.73 2.90
N ILE A 81 -1.48 6.66 4.17
CA ILE A 81 -2.35 6.76 5.34
C ILE A 81 -2.97 8.16 5.43
N ASN A 82 -2.20 9.22 5.19
CA ASN A 82 -2.73 10.60 5.13
C ASN A 82 -3.79 10.74 4.04
N TRP A 83 -3.45 10.31 2.81
CA TRP A 83 -4.42 10.32 1.72
C TRP A 83 -5.68 9.52 2.06
N PHE A 84 -5.53 8.32 2.62
CA PHE A 84 -6.67 7.49 3.01
C PHE A 84 -7.59 8.21 4.00
N ASN A 85 -7.02 8.80 5.05
CA ASN A 85 -7.77 9.56 6.05
C ASN A 85 -8.55 10.73 5.43
N GLU A 86 -7.88 11.53 4.59
CA GLU A 86 -8.50 12.63 3.88
C GLU A 86 -9.57 12.16 2.89
N PHE A 87 -9.27 11.12 2.11
CA PHE A 87 -10.17 10.57 1.11
C PHE A 87 -11.46 10.02 1.73
N VAL A 88 -11.34 9.23 2.81
CA VAL A 88 -12.48 8.69 3.56
C VAL A 88 -13.36 9.82 4.12
N ARG A 89 -12.74 10.81 4.74
CA ARG A 89 -13.45 11.95 5.35
C ARG A 89 -14.15 12.80 4.29
N ASN A 90 -13.45 13.20 3.24
CA ASN A 90 -13.96 14.10 2.20
C ASN A 90 -15.07 13.46 1.37
N ASN A 91 -15.06 12.13 1.23
CA ASN A 91 -16.04 11.39 0.46
C ASN A 91 -17.09 10.66 1.30
N ASN A 92 -17.06 10.80 2.63
CA ASN A 92 -18.00 10.14 3.55
C ASN A 92 -18.03 8.60 3.37
N LEU A 93 -16.85 7.98 3.30
CA LEU A 93 -16.64 6.53 3.11
C LEU A 93 -16.38 5.85 4.47
N LYS A 94 -17.28 6.02 5.45
CA LYS A 94 -17.10 5.61 6.85
C LYS A 94 -16.85 4.12 7.04
N ASP A 95 -17.34 3.27 6.12
CA ASP A 95 -17.23 1.82 6.19
C ASP A 95 -15.98 1.28 5.48
N LEU A 96 -15.23 2.15 4.77
CA LEU A 96 -13.98 1.77 4.16
C LEU A 96 -12.87 1.73 5.21
N LYS A 97 -12.26 0.57 5.37
CA LYS A 97 -11.19 0.31 6.33
C LYS A 97 -9.86 0.14 5.64
N TRP A 98 -8.78 0.24 6.38
CA TRP A 98 -7.44 -0.01 5.88
C TRP A 98 -6.75 -1.10 6.70
N ARG A 99 -6.06 -2.00 6.00
CA ARG A 99 -5.16 -3.00 6.59
C ARG A 99 -3.88 -3.10 5.77
N MET A 100 -2.84 -3.60 6.42
CA MET A 100 -1.59 -3.90 5.76
C MET A 100 -1.09 -5.28 6.16
N ASP A 101 -0.29 -5.88 5.27
CA ASP A 101 0.44 -7.11 5.52
C ASP A 101 1.90 -6.90 5.07
N PRO A 102 2.92 -7.19 5.90
CA PRO A 102 4.30 -7.12 5.47
C PRO A 102 4.61 -8.24 4.49
N VAL A 103 5.38 -7.93 3.45
CA VAL A 103 5.84 -8.94 2.50
C VAL A 103 6.94 -9.76 3.14
N THR A 104 6.72 -11.07 3.25
CA THR A 104 7.69 -12.05 3.76
C THR A 104 8.29 -12.90 2.66
N ASN A 105 7.63 -13.00 1.51
CA ASN A 105 8.07 -13.73 0.34
C ASN A 105 7.62 -12.99 -0.95
N PRO A 106 8.50 -12.78 -1.93
CA PRO A 106 9.91 -13.21 -1.98
C PRO A 106 10.81 -12.41 -1.02
N ASN A 107 11.89 -13.03 -0.55
CA ASN A 107 12.83 -12.44 0.41
C ASN A 107 13.39 -11.09 -0.05
N LEU A 108 13.66 -10.94 -1.36
CA LEU A 108 14.16 -9.69 -1.95
C LEU A 108 13.22 -8.48 -1.74
N MET A 109 11.93 -8.69 -1.46
CA MET A 109 10.96 -7.61 -1.24
C MET A 109 10.79 -7.21 0.22
N ARG A 110 11.48 -7.87 1.14
CA ARG A 110 11.31 -7.63 2.58
C ARG A 110 11.83 -6.27 2.99
N ILE A 111 11.23 -5.71 4.04
CA ILE A 111 11.55 -4.38 4.58
C ILE A 111 12.95 -4.32 5.22
N GLU A 112 13.53 -5.46 5.58
CA GLU A 112 14.85 -5.58 6.22
C GLU A 112 15.98 -5.13 5.30
N HIS A 113 15.75 -5.01 4.00
CA HIS A 113 16.69 -4.39 3.05
C HIS A 113 16.80 -2.87 3.22
N VAL A 114 15.82 -2.24 3.86
CA VAL A 114 15.85 -0.79 4.14
C VAL A 114 16.70 -0.52 5.38
N PRO A 115 17.72 0.36 5.33
CA PRO A 115 18.51 0.74 6.48
C PRO A 115 17.69 1.17 7.69
N MET A 116 18.14 0.83 8.90
CA MET A 116 17.38 1.06 10.12
C MET A 116 17.05 2.55 10.32
N HIS A 117 17.96 3.46 10.04
CA HIS A 117 17.73 4.91 10.21
C HIS A 117 16.59 5.42 9.31
N LEU A 118 16.46 4.92 8.06
CA LEU A 118 15.33 5.28 7.18
C LEU A 118 14.01 4.73 7.71
N ARG A 119 14.04 3.53 8.30
CA ARG A 119 12.85 2.95 8.96
C ARG A 119 12.46 3.73 10.21
N GLU A 120 13.44 4.22 10.99
CA GLU A 120 13.21 5.09 12.15
C GLU A 120 12.60 6.43 11.73
N GLU A 121 13.10 7.06 10.68
CA GLU A 121 12.49 8.27 10.11
C GLU A 121 11.02 8.02 9.66
N ALA A 122 10.75 6.86 9.07
CA ALA A 122 9.39 6.49 8.69
C ALA A 122 8.48 6.34 9.92
N ILE A 123 8.99 5.75 11.01
CA ILE A 123 8.27 5.64 12.27
C ILE A 123 7.94 7.02 12.85
N GLU A 124 8.89 7.98 12.83
CA GLU A 124 8.61 9.34 13.29
C GLU A 124 7.48 10.02 12.49
N LYS A 125 7.42 9.78 11.18
CA LYS A 125 6.34 10.28 10.31
C LYS A 125 4.99 9.58 10.55
N LEU A 126 5.00 8.35 11.08
CA LEU A 126 3.78 7.59 11.40
C LEU A 126 3.20 7.93 12.78
N LYS A 127 4.03 8.31 13.75
CA LYS A 127 3.58 8.63 15.13
C LYS A 127 2.39 9.58 15.20
N PRO A 128 2.39 10.74 14.49
CA PRO A 128 1.26 11.67 14.55
C PRO A 128 -0.03 11.13 13.92
N LEU A 129 0.04 10.03 13.17
CA LEU A 129 -1.12 9.42 12.51
C LEU A 129 -1.85 8.41 13.38
N VAL A 130 -1.23 7.96 14.48
CA VAL A 130 -1.88 7.04 15.43
C VAL A 130 -3.11 7.70 16.03
N GLY A 131 -4.26 7.02 15.91
CA GLY A 131 -5.54 7.52 16.42
C GLY A 131 -6.26 8.50 15.49
N THR A 132 -5.72 8.82 14.30
CA THR A 132 -6.35 9.78 13.38
C THR A 132 -7.38 9.13 12.44
N LEU A 133 -7.32 7.83 12.22
CA LEU A 133 -8.25 7.12 11.37
C LEU A 133 -9.59 6.88 12.10
N GLN A 134 -10.69 6.89 11.35
CA GLN A 134 -12.04 6.73 11.94
C GLN A 134 -12.25 5.31 12.49
N ASP A 135 -11.69 4.30 11.84
CA ASP A 135 -11.83 2.90 12.24
C ASP A 135 -10.71 2.47 13.21
N LYS A 136 -11.12 1.85 14.34
CA LYS A 136 -10.19 1.40 15.38
C LYS A 136 -9.16 0.40 14.84
N MET A 137 -9.60 -0.56 14.03
CA MET A 137 -8.70 -1.60 13.48
C MET A 137 -7.67 -0.99 12.53
N SER A 138 -8.06 -0.02 11.72
CA SER A 138 -7.15 0.72 10.84
C SER A 138 -6.10 1.50 11.66
N ASN A 139 -6.46 2.07 12.81
CA ASN A 139 -5.50 2.70 13.72
C ASN A 139 -4.53 1.70 14.35
N GLU A 140 -5.03 0.52 14.74
CA GLU A 140 -4.18 -0.57 15.26
C GLU A 140 -3.14 -1.00 14.21
N MET A 141 -3.51 -1.02 12.92
CA MET A 141 -2.56 -1.32 11.82
C MET A 141 -1.38 -0.34 11.75
N ILE A 142 -1.58 0.95 12.08
CA ILE A 142 -0.46 1.91 12.13
C ILE A 142 0.55 1.50 13.21
N SER A 143 0.07 1.09 14.37
CA SER A 143 0.92 0.61 15.47
C SER A 143 1.67 -0.67 15.11
N ILE A 144 0.99 -1.58 14.41
CA ILE A 144 1.60 -2.82 13.90
C ILE A 144 2.67 -2.48 12.85
N LEU A 145 2.39 -1.55 11.94
CA LEU A 145 3.37 -1.09 10.94
C LEU A 145 4.64 -0.54 11.61
N MET A 146 4.48 0.33 12.60
CA MET A 146 5.64 0.87 13.35
C MET A 146 6.43 -0.24 14.05
N LYS A 147 5.76 -1.25 14.61
CA LYS A 147 6.41 -2.42 15.20
C LYS A 147 7.17 -3.23 14.14
N THR A 148 6.56 -3.44 12.99
CA THR A 148 7.17 -4.16 11.86
C THR A 148 8.43 -3.43 11.36
N LEU A 149 8.37 -2.10 11.22
CA LEU A 149 9.54 -1.29 10.82
C LEU A 149 10.70 -1.35 11.84
N ARG A 150 10.43 -1.65 13.11
CA ARG A 150 11.46 -1.88 14.14
C ARG A 150 12.04 -3.28 14.13
N SER A 151 11.58 -4.17 13.26
CA SER A 151 12.10 -5.53 13.17
C SER A 151 13.63 -5.51 13.02
N VAL A 152 14.30 -6.36 13.79
CA VAL A 152 15.76 -6.52 13.77
C VAL A 152 16.20 -7.73 12.97
N GLU A 153 15.27 -8.38 12.27
CA GLU A 153 15.60 -9.49 11.39
C GLU A 153 16.58 -9.04 10.31
N LYS A 154 17.51 -9.90 9.97
CA LYS A 154 18.47 -9.63 8.90
C LYS A 154 17.91 -10.15 7.56
N PRO A 155 18.22 -9.47 6.44
CA PRO A 155 17.93 -10.01 5.13
C PRO A 155 18.56 -11.40 4.94
N THR A 156 17.93 -12.24 4.13
CA THR A 156 18.52 -13.50 3.71
C THR A 156 19.76 -13.22 2.85
N GLU A 157 20.82 -14.00 3.03
CA GLU A 157 22.05 -13.89 2.22
C GLU A 157 21.73 -13.95 0.72
N GLY A 158 22.33 -13.07 -0.06
CA GLY A 158 22.12 -12.95 -1.51
C GLY A 158 20.81 -12.25 -1.91
N SER A 159 19.86 -12.03 -1.01
CA SER A 159 18.56 -11.43 -1.37
C SER A 159 18.66 -9.94 -1.69
N PHE A 160 19.73 -9.27 -1.27
CA PHE A 160 19.98 -7.87 -1.58
C PHE A 160 20.43 -7.72 -3.05
N GLU A 161 21.36 -8.53 -3.50
CA GLU A 161 21.81 -8.58 -4.89
C GLU A 161 20.66 -8.96 -5.82
N GLU A 162 19.81 -9.89 -5.39
CA GLU A 162 18.58 -10.23 -6.10
C GLU A 162 17.62 -9.04 -6.22
N LEU A 163 17.46 -8.23 -5.17
CA LEU A 163 16.63 -7.02 -5.20
C LEU A 163 17.14 -6.02 -6.23
N ILE A 164 18.45 -5.75 -6.24
CA ILE A 164 19.08 -4.80 -7.17
C ILE A 164 18.87 -5.26 -8.61
N GLU A 165 19.21 -6.52 -8.91
CA GLU A 165 19.07 -7.06 -10.27
C GLU A 165 17.62 -7.12 -10.72
N TYR A 166 16.71 -7.59 -9.86
CA TYR A 166 15.29 -7.63 -10.14
C TYR A 166 14.75 -6.24 -10.49
N THR A 167 15.08 -5.23 -9.67
CA THR A 167 14.62 -3.86 -9.87
C THR A 167 15.17 -3.28 -11.17
N ARG A 168 16.46 -3.49 -11.47
CA ARG A 168 17.08 -3.07 -12.73
C ARG A 168 16.38 -3.65 -13.95
N VAL A 169 16.08 -4.95 -13.92
CA VAL A 169 15.38 -5.64 -15.02
C VAL A 169 13.97 -5.09 -15.20
N LEU A 170 13.25 -4.82 -14.09
CA LEU A 170 11.91 -4.23 -14.15
C LEU A 170 11.94 -2.82 -14.73
N ASP A 171 12.85 -1.97 -14.28
CA ASP A 171 12.99 -0.60 -14.75
C ASP A 171 13.24 -0.55 -16.26
N ILE A 172 14.15 -1.40 -16.77
CA ILE A 172 14.41 -1.52 -18.20
C ILE A 172 13.15 -1.95 -18.96
N LYS A 173 12.50 -3.05 -18.52
CA LYS A 173 11.32 -3.61 -19.20
C LYS A 173 10.13 -2.68 -19.20
N ARG A 174 9.94 -1.93 -18.10
CA ARG A 174 8.80 -1.04 -17.89
C ARG A 174 9.07 0.41 -18.29
N LYS A 175 10.32 0.74 -18.68
CA LYS A 175 10.80 2.10 -18.94
C LYS A 175 10.53 3.03 -17.75
N GLN A 176 10.76 2.52 -16.55
CA GLN A 176 10.61 3.23 -15.27
C GLN A 176 11.99 3.46 -14.64
N ASN A 177 12.02 4.15 -13.52
CA ASN A 177 13.23 4.32 -12.71
C ASN A 177 12.83 4.38 -11.23
N VAL A 178 13.26 3.39 -10.47
CA VAL A 178 12.95 3.27 -9.04
C VAL A 178 13.36 4.51 -8.26
N LEU A 179 14.53 5.08 -8.52
CA LEU A 179 15.05 6.24 -7.77
C LEU A 179 14.35 7.55 -8.11
N LYS A 180 13.67 7.64 -9.26
CA LYS A 180 12.78 8.78 -9.54
C LYS A 180 11.50 8.70 -8.71
N VAL A 181 10.99 7.51 -8.47
CA VAL A 181 9.75 7.28 -7.72
C VAL A 181 10.00 7.22 -6.22
N PHE A 182 11.10 6.56 -5.82
CA PHE A 182 11.51 6.36 -4.42
C PHE A 182 12.91 6.92 -4.16
N PRO A 183 13.11 8.24 -4.19
CA PRO A 183 14.44 8.86 -4.05
C PRO A 183 15.12 8.56 -2.71
N HIS A 184 14.34 8.26 -1.67
CA HIS A 184 14.84 7.86 -0.35
C HIS A 184 15.55 6.50 -0.36
N LEU A 185 15.33 5.67 -1.39
CA LEU A 185 16.02 4.38 -1.54
C LEU A 185 17.39 4.49 -2.24
N LYS A 186 17.84 5.70 -2.55
CA LYS A 186 19.14 5.88 -3.24
C LYS A 186 20.27 5.16 -2.49
N GLU A 187 20.31 5.29 -1.18
CA GLU A 187 21.31 4.63 -0.34
C GLU A 187 21.23 3.09 -0.43
N VAL A 188 20.03 2.54 -0.62
CA VAL A 188 19.82 1.10 -0.79
C VAL A 188 20.36 0.60 -2.13
N PHE A 189 20.27 1.41 -3.18
CA PHE A 189 20.64 1.02 -4.55
C PHE A 189 22.05 1.45 -4.97
N ASP A 190 22.70 2.34 -4.21
CA ASP A 190 24.07 2.78 -4.43
C ASP A 190 25.10 2.00 -3.56
N ALA A 191 24.63 1.11 -2.67
CA ALA A 191 25.47 0.26 -1.83
C ALA A 191 25.93 -0.99 -2.58
#